data_c6f21b38f4938da300ddf1011dfbd94a
#
_entry.id   c6f21b38f4938da300ddf1011dfbd94a
#
_cell.length_a   1.000
_cell.length_b   1.000
_cell.length_c   1.000
_cell.angle_alpha   90.00
_cell.angle_beta   90.00
_cell.angle_gamma   90.00
#
_symmetry.space_group_name_H-M   'P 1'
#
loop_
_entity.id
_entity.type
_entity.pdbx_description
1 polymer ?
#
loop_
_entity_poly.entity_id
_entity_poly.type
_entity_poly.pdbx_seq_one_letter_code
_entity_poly.pdbx_strand_id
1 'polypeptide(L)'
;MQAGKLSFFEKSVTLWDGDATMAIKLIVSDIDGTLIPYGESGLPEGLFPLIRALHEAGILFCPASGRQYHSLRALFAPVADEIGYLCENGAVVMGVGGEEDAPLLSRTPMLPRGEAMALCEAIYAQPGCEVLISGERVCYLRPKDAGFAELFRGATGNRIRLVERFSDIAEDVVKISSYSPGCLAAAKEALGPRFARTFHMAEAGPDWLDFTLADKGVGLRGLCAALGVTPAETAAFGDNWNDVAMLDIAGEPYLMSTASPALRDRYPRQCDNVLSVLEKILRHNKEQ
;
A
#
# COMPACT_ATOMS: atom_id res chain seq x y z
N MET A 1 26.69 55.65 -4.69
CA MET A 1 26.85 54.29 -4.19
C MET A 1 25.46 53.72 -3.94
N GLN A 2 24.96 52.96 -4.92
CA GLN A 2 23.61 52.39 -4.92
C GLN A 2 23.67 50.98 -4.33
N ALA A 3 22.91 50.74 -3.27
CA ALA A 3 22.69 49.43 -2.70
C ALA A 3 21.62 48.70 -3.53
N GLY A 4 22.00 47.59 -4.12
CA GLY A 4 21.10 46.74 -4.91
C GLY A 4 20.11 46.00 -3.99
N LYS A 5 18.83 46.11 -4.34
CA LYS A 5 17.75 45.30 -3.81
C LYS A 5 17.83 43.89 -4.39
N LEU A 6 18.05 42.89 -3.56
CA LEU A 6 17.80 41.50 -3.90
C LEU A 6 16.29 41.30 -3.95
N SER A 7 15.78 41.01 -5.14
CA SER A 7 14.40 40.58 -5.34
C SER A 7 14.26 39.14 -4.87
N PHE A 8 13.42 38.92 -3.87
CA PHE A 8 12.90 37.59 -3.55
C PHE A 8 12.07 37.10 -4.74
N PHE A 9 12.56 36.07 -5.41
CA PHE A 9 11.73 35.31 -6.35
C PHE A 9 10.68 34.54 -5.54
N GLU A 10 9.44 35.00 -5.61
CA GLU A 10 8.27 34.16 -5.33
C GLU A 10 8.32 32.95 -6.28
N LYS A 11 8.62 31.77 -5.75
CA LYS A 11 8.34 30.54 -6.46
C LYS A 11 6.84 30.32 -6.46
N SER A 12 6.17 30.86 -7.46
CA SER A 12 4.83 30.41 -7.82
C SER A 12 4.98 28.93 -8.25
N VAL A 13 4.27 28.06 -7.54
CA VAL A 13 4.05 26.66 -7.89
C VAL A 13 3.39 26.67 -9.27
N THR A 14 4.15 26.48 -10.34
CA THR A 14 3.63 26.26 -11.68
C THR A 14 3.01 24.88 -11.74
N LEU A 15 1.71 24.85 -11.53
CA LEU A 15 0.83 23.74 -11.84
C LEU A 15 0.63 23.73 -13.35
N TRP A 16 1.05 22.62 -13.99
CA TRP A 16 0.75 22.30 -15.39
C TRP A 16 1.43 23.17 -16.47
N ASP A 17 2.64 22.79 -16.88
CA ASP A 17 3.15 23.09 -18.21
C ASP A 17 2.65 22.00 -19.17
N GLY A 18 2.00 22.46 -20.25
CA GLY A 18 1.29 21.63 -21.21
C GLY A 18 2.21 20.88 -22.18
N ASP A 19 2.81 19.78 -21.70
CA ASP A 19 3.21 18.69 -22.58
C ASP A 19 2.02 17.72 -22.66
N ALA A 20 1.76 17.14 -23.83
CA ALA A 20 0.64 16.23 -24.08
C ALA A 20 0.67 15.07 -23.10
N THR A 21 0.05 15.25 -21.93
CA THR A 21 -0.05 14.23 -20.91
C THR A 21 -0.95 13.13 -21.45
N MET A 22 -0.47 11.89 -21.40
CA MET A 22 -1.27 10.73 -21.79
C MET A 22 -2.50 10.66 -20.91
N ALA A 23 -3.64 10.24 -21.47
CA ALA A 23 -4.85 10.03 -20.69
C ALA A 23 -4.59 9.01 -19.57
N ILE A 24 -4.90 9.38 -18.33
CA ILE A 24 -4.74 8.49 -17.18
C ILE A 24 -5.83 7.42 -17.24
N LYS A 25 -5.44 6.15 -17.14
CA LYS A 25 -6.34 4.98 -17.12
C LYS A 25 -6.35 4.27 -15.78
N LEU A 26 -5.34 4.49 -14.96
CA LEU A 26 -5.18 3.83 -13.67
C LEU A 26 -4.75 4.83 -12.61
N ILE A 27 -5.44 4.81 -11.48
CA ILE A 27 -5.08 5.56 -10.28
C ILE A 27 -4.74 4.58 -9.17
N VAL A 28 -3.56 4.71 -8.59
CA VAL A 28 -3.11 3.90 -7.45
C VAL A 28 -2.80 4.80 -6.27
N SER A 29 -3.46 4.60 -5.14
CA SER A 29 -3.28 5.47 -3.97
C SER A 29 -2.97 4.68 -2.70
N ASP A 30 -1.92 5.09 -2.01
CA ASP A 30 -1.75 4.72 -0.62
C ASP A 30 -2.92 5.24 0.23
N ILE A 31 -3.07 4.70 1.44
CA ILE A 31 -4.20 4.98 2.33
C ILE A 31 -3.77 5.83 3.54
N ASP A 32 -2.93 5.27 4.40
CA ASP A 32 -2.63 5.83 5.72
C ASP A 32 -1.54 6.91 5.62
N GLY A 33 -1.90 8.17 5.77
CA GLY A 33 -1.05 9.34 5.49
C GLY A 33 -1.32 9.99 4.13
N THR A 34 -2.08 9.30 3.26
CA THR A 34 -2.39 9.73 1.89
C THR A 34 -3.89 10.00 1.71
N LEU A 35 -4.74 8.97 1.65
CA LEU A 35 -6.20 9.12 1.60
C LEU A 35 -6.78 9.46 2.97
N ILE A 36 -6.21 8.90 4.02
CA ILE A 36 -6.57 9.17 5.41
C ILE A 36 -5.40 9.92 6.05
N PRO A 37 -5.52 11.24 6.27
CA PRO A 37 -4.47 12.02 6.93
C PRO A 37 -4.10 11.46 8.30
N TYR A 38 -2.86 11.63 8.72
CA TYR A 38 -2.43 11.20 10.06
C TYR A 38 -3.25 11.87 11.15
N GLY A 39 -3.78 11.06 12.07
CA GLY A 39 -4.64 11.51 13.17
C GLY A 39 -6.12 11.56 12.84
N GLU A 40 -6.51 11.31 11.60
CA GLU A 40 -7.89 11.17 11.20
C GLU A 40 -8.30 9.69 11.09
N SER A 41 -9.60 9.46 11.07
CA SER A 41 -10.18 8.10 10.92
C SER A 41 -11.22 8.08 9.81
N GLY A 42 -11.12 7.07 8.95
CA GLY A 42 -12.05 6.88 7.84
C GLY A 42 -11.64 7.63 6.56
N LEU A 43 -12.17 7.15 5.46
CA LEU A 43 -11.93 7.75 4.14
C LEU A 43 -12.66 9.09 4.01
N PRO A 44 -12.12 10.05 3.23
CA PRO A 44 -12.71 11.37 3.10
C PRO A 44 -14.09 11.34 2.46
N GLU A 45 -14.96 12.24 2.93
CA GLU A 45 -16.27 12.45 2.31
C GLU A 45 -16.11 12.82 0.83
N GLY A 46 -16.95 12.26 -0.04
CA GLY A 46 -16.88 12.49 -1.49
C GLY A 46 -15.97 11.54 -2.27
N LEU A 47 -15.13 10.74 -1.62
CA LEU A 47 -14.24 9.80 -2.32
C LEU A 47 -15.02 8.76 -3.14
N PHE A 48 -16.04 8.12 -2.58
CA PHE A 48 -16.77 7.06 -3.27
C PHE A 48 -17.55 7.54 -4.50
N PRO A 49 -18.30 8.68 -4.46
CA PRO A 49 -18.88 9.26 -5.66
C PRO A 49 -17.85 9.58 -6.74
N LEU A 50 -16.68 10.06 -6.34
CA LEU A 50 -15.61 10.39 -7.28
C LEU A 50 -14.99 9.12 -7.91
N ILE A 51 -14.79 8.05 -7.14
CA ILE A 51 -14.36 6.74 -7.67
C ILE A 51 -15.35 6.23 -8.73
N ARG A 52 -16.66 6.31 -8.49
CA ARG A 52 -17.67 5.92 -9.49
C ARG A 52 -17.59 6.77 -10.75
N ALA A 53 -17.43 8.08 -10.61
CA ALA A 53 -17.29 8.97 -11.76
C ALA A 53 -16.00 8.69 -12.57
N LEU A 54 -14.91 8.27 -11.91
CA LEU A 54 -13.68 7.80 -12.55
C LEU A 54 -13.94 6.48 -13.30
N HIS A 55 -14.60 5.52 -12.65
CA HIS A 55 -14.94 4.23 -13.26
C HIS A 55 -15.81 4.41 -14.51
N GLU A 56 -16.83 5.26 -14.46
CA GLU A 56 -17.67 5.62 -15.61
C GLU A 56 -16.88 6.28 -16.75
N ALA A 57 -15.78 6.98 -16.42
CA ALA A 57 -14.86 7.57 -17.40
C ALA A 57 -13.78 6.59 -17.89
N GLY A 58 -13.86 5.30 -17.51
CA GLY A 58 -12.87 4.28 -17.91
C GLY A 58 -11.56 4.33 -17.14
N ILE A 59 -11.53 4.99 -15.97
CA ILE A 59 -10.35 5.10 -15.11
C ILE A 59 -10.52 4.18 -13.90
N LEU A 60 -9.64 3.18 -13.78
CA LEU A 60 -9.67 2.27 -12.63
C LEU A 60 -8.99 2.91 -11.42
N PHE A 61 -9.66 2.85 -10.27
CA PHE A 61 -9.06 3.19 -8.97
C PHE A 61 -8.60 1.93 -8.25
N CYS A 62 -7.43 1.99 -7.59
CA CYS A 62 -6.83 0.88 -6.86
C CYS A 62 -6.13 1.40 -5.58
N PRO A 63 -6.66 1.15 -4.38
CA PRO A 63 -5.92 1.39 -3.14
C PRO A 63 -4.71 0.47 -3.05
N ALA A 64 -3.57 0.99 -2.55
CA ALA A 64 -2.31 0.28 -2.39
C ALA A 64 -1.84 0.33 -0.94
N SER A 65 -1.89 -0.78 -0.23
CA SER A 65 -1.62 -0.82 1.21
C SER A 65 -0.92 -2.10 1.66
N GLY A 66 -0.32 -2.05 2.86
CA GLY A 66 0.12 -3.25 3.58
C GLY A 66 -1.01 -4.12 4.12
N ARG A 67 -2.26 -3.67 4.01
CA ARG A 67 -3.46 -4.39 4.47
C ARG A 67 -3.79 -5.56 3.55
N GLN A 68 -4.49 -6.55 4.10
CA GLN A 68 -5.04 -7.66 3.32
C GLN A 68 -6.27 -7.27 2.49
N TYR A 69 -6.56 -8.09 1.48
CA TYR A 69 -7.69 -7.91 0.56
C TYR A 69 -9.03 -7.68 1.27
N HIS A 70 -9.41 -8.54 2.23
CA HIS A 70 -10.68 -8.40 2.95
C HIS A 70 -10.76 -7.12 3.79
N SER A 71 -9.65 -6.73 4.41
CA SER A 71 -9.55 -5.46 5.15
C SER A 71 -9.75 -4.25 4.25
N LEU A 72 -9.12 -4.27 3.05
CA LEU A 72 -9.30 -3.21 2.06
C LEU A 72 -10.74 -3.16 1.52
N ARG A 73 -11.33 -4.32 1.21
CA ARG A 73 -12.72 -4.37 0.77
C ARG A 73 -13.70 -3.81 1.80
N ALA A 74 -13.50 -4.13 3.09
CA ALA A 74 -14.33 -3.59 4.16
C ALA A 74 -14.22 -2.05 4.24
N LEU A 75 -13.01 -1.51 4.09
CA LEU A 75 -12.78 -0.06 4.09
C LEU A 75 -13.44 0.63 2.88
N PHE A 76 -13.45 -0.01 1.71
CA PHE A 76 -14.03 0.51 0.47
C PHE A 76 -15.42 -0.09 0.16
N ALA A 77 -16.14 -0.60 1.17
CA ALA A 77 -17.40 -1.34 1.00
C ALA A 77 -18.41 -0.71 0.00
N PRO A 78 -18.62 0.62 -0.04
CA PRO A 78 -19.57 1.21 -0.98
C PRO A 78 -19.21 1.08 -2.47
N VAL A 79 -17.93 0.82 -2.81
CA VAL A 79 -17.41 0.69 -4.18
C VAL A 79 -16.56 -0.57 -4.35
N ALA A 80 -16.67 -1.52 -3.43
CA ALA A 80 -15.76 -2.65 -3.32
C ALA A 80 -15.70 -3.53 -4.58
N ASP A 81 -16.79 -3.63 -5.34
CA ASP A 81 -16.87 -4.43 -6.55
C ASP A 81 -16.51 -3.64 -7.83
N GLU A 82 -16.19 -2.34 -7.68
CA GLU A 82 -15.93 -1.41 -8.79
C GLU A 82 -14.44 -1.05 -8.92
N ILE A 83 -13.58 -1.47 -7.96
CA ILE A 83 -12.16 -1.10 -7.87
C ILE A 83 -11.24 -2.32 -7.88
N GLY A 84 -9.96 -2.11 -8.22
CA GLY A 84 -8.90 -3.08 -8.00
C GLY A 84 -8.26 -2.92 -6.62
N TYR A 85 -7.36 -3.83 -6.23
CA TYR A 85 -6.69 -3.77 -4.93
C TYR A 85 -5.24 -4.21 -5.04
N LEU A 86 -4.32 -3.39 -4.54
CA LEU A 86 -2.93 -3.72 -4.34
C LEU A 86 -2.72 -3.96 -2.84
N CYS A 87 -2.67 -5.24 -2.47
CA CYS A 87 -2.65 -5.71 -1.09
C CYS A 87 -1.25 -6.11 -0.65
N GLU A 88 -1.02 -6.21 0.65
CA GLU A 88 0.21 -6.72 1.26
C GLU A 88 1.47 -6.05 0.70
N ASN A 89 1.43 -4.70 0.56
CA ASN A 89 2.49 -3.90 -0.07
C ASN A 89 2.87 -4.38 -1.49
N GLY A 90 1.89 -4.84 -2.27
CA GLY A 90 2.10 -5.27 -3.65
C GLY A 90 2.33 -6.77 -3.84
N ALA A 91 2.31 -7.57 -2.75
CA ALA A 91 2.47 -9.01 -2.86
C ALA A 91 1.27 -9.68 -3.55
N VAL A 92 0.08 -9.13 -3.41
CA VAL A 92 -1.17 -9.63 -3.98
C VAL A 92 -1.91 -8.50 -4.67
N VAL A 93 -2.30 -8.69 -5.92
CA VAL A 93 -3.08 -7.74 -6.70
C VAL A 93 -4.39 -8.39 -7.15
N MET A 94 -5.50 -7.84 -6.70
CA MET A 94 -6.84 -8.32 -7.03
C MET A 94 -7.52 -7.37 -8.01
N GLY A 95 -8.25 -7.94 -8.95
CA GLY A 95 -9.05 -7.19 -9.93
C GLY A 95 -10.42 -6.79 -9.42
N VAL A 96 -11.17 -6.15 -10.31
CA VAL A 96 -12.58 -5.77 -10.10
C VAL A 96 -13.44 -7.02 -9.99
N GLY A 97 -14.39 -7.02 -9.06
CA GLY A 97 -15.34 -8.12 -8.88
C GLY A 97 -15.81 -8.32 -7.45
N GLY A 98 -16.76 -9.23 -7.28
CA GLY A 98 -17.26 -9.64 -5.97
C GLY A 98 -16.18 -10.27 -5.08
N GLU A 99 -16.43 -10.37 -3.79
CA GLU A 99 -15.42 -10.78 -2.82
C GLU A 99 -14.80 -12.15 -3.11
N GLU A 100 -15.61 -13.11 -3.55
CA GLU A 100 -15.15 -14.47 -3.87
C GLU A 100 -14.71 -14.61 -5.34
N ASP A 101 -15.22 -13.77 -6.24
CA ASP A 101 -15.06 -13.90 -7.69
C ASP A 101 -14.00 -12.96 -8.27
N ALA A 102 -13.54 -11.94 -7.49
CA ALA A 102 -12.50 -11.02 -7.98
C ALA A 102 -11.25 -11.81 -8.40
N PRO A 103 -10.75 -11.59 -9.63
CA PRO A 103 -9.61 -12.33 -10.14
C PRO A 103 -8.31 -11.92 -9.42
N LEU A 104 -7.46 -12.90 -9.14
CA LEU A 104 -6.07 -12.64 -8.79
C LEU A 104 -5.32 -12.23 -10.08
N LEU A 105 -4.97 -10.95 -10.18
CA LEU A 105 -4.31 -10.39 -11.37
C LEU A 105 -2.80 -10.61 -11.36
N SER A 106 -2.19 -10.45 -10.19
CA SER A 106 -0.75 -10.61 -10.01
C SER A 106 -0.43 -11.02 -8.59
N ARG A 107 0.66 -11.73 -8.45
CA ARG A 107 1.22 -12.16 -7.19
C ARG A 107 2.74 -12.20 -7.29
N THR A 108 3.44 -11.74 -6.25
CA THR A 108 4.89 -11.96 -6.15
C THR A 108 5.20 -13.46 -6.01
N PRO A 109 6.44 -13.88 -6.33
CA PRO A 109 6.91 -15.19 -5.92
C PRO A 109 6.67 -15.40 -4.43
N MET A 110 6.31 -16.63 -4.10
CA MET A 110 6.07 -17.00 -2.72
C MET A 110 7.32 -17.01 -1.89
N LEU A 111 7.17 -16.76 -0.61
CA LEU A 111 8.28 -16.88 0.31
C LEU A 111 8.78 -18.33 0.31
N PRO A 112 10.11 -18.56 0.19
CA PRO A 112 10.66 -19.91 0.26
C PRO A 112 10.21 -20.57 1.56
N ARG A 113 9.49 -21.70 1.46
CA ARG A 113 8.76 -22.31 2.58
C ARG A 113 9.65 -22.58 3.80
N GLY A 114 10.85 -23.10 3.59
CA GLY A 114 11.79 -23.38 4.68
C GLY A 114 12.19 -22.12 5.46
N GLU A 115 12.52 -21.05 4.74
CA GLU A 115 12.89 -19.76 5.30
C GLU A 115 11.68 -19.08 5.96
N ALA A 116 10.51 -19.17 5.34
CA ALA A 116 9.27 -18.63 5.89
C ALA A 116 8.92 -19.29 7.24
N MET A 117 8.95 -20.59 7.32
CA MET A 117 8.69 -21.31 8.58
C MET A 117 9.77 -21.04 9.62
N ALA A 118 11.04 -20.94 9.22
CA ALA A 118 12.13 -20.57 10.13
C ALA A 118 11.98 -19.15 10.69
N LEU A 119 11.47 -18.21 9.87
CA LEU A 119 11.14 -16.86 10.31
C LEU A 119 9.97 -16.86 11.30
N CYS A 120 8.90 -17.60 11.00
CA CYS A 120 7.76 -17.72 11.92
C CYS A 120 8.18 -18.24 13.31
N GLU A 121 8.99 -19.30 13.37
CA GLU A 121 9.50 -19.84 14.64
C GLU A 121 10.45 -18.84 15.33
N ALA A 122 11.26 -18.12 14.58
CA ALA A 122 12.16 -17.11 15.14
C ALA A 122 11.39 -15.92 15.78
N ILE A 123 10.35 -15.41 15.10
CA ILE A 123 9.45 -14.38 15.66
C ILE A 123 8.71 -14.94 16.89
N TYR A 124 8.16 -16.13 16.76
CA TYR A 124 7.41 -16.77 17.86
C TYR A 124 8.27 -16.97 19.12
N ALA A 125 9.56 -17.21 18.96
CA ALA A 125 10.50 -17.33 20.08
C ALA A 125 10.82 -15.99 20.77
N GLN A 126 10.55 -14.83 20.13
CA GLN A 126 10.81 -13.53 20.74
C GLN A 126 9.77 -13.23 21.83
N PRO A 127 10.17 -12.80 23.02
CA PRO A 127 9.24 -12.32 24.05
C PRO A 127 8.43 -11.11 23.54
N GLY A 128 7.14 -11.09 23.82
CA GLY A 128 6.27 -9.97 23.44
C GLY A 128 5.92 -9.85 21.95
N CYS A 129 6.41 -10.75 21.10
CA CYS A 129 6.08 -10.75 19.68
C CYS A 129 5.01 -11.80 19.36
N GLU A 130 4.12 -11.44 18.44
CA GLU A 130 3.15 -12.35 17.81
C GLU A 130 3.43 -12.47 16.32
N VAL A 131 3.06 -13.61 15.72
CA VAL A 131 3.30 -13.88 14.29
C VAL A 131 1.99 -13.78 13.53
N LEU A 132 1.96 -12.92 12.51
CA LEU A 132 0.91 -12.89 11.51
C LEU A 132 1.46 -13.40 10.19
N ILE A 133 0.79 -14.37 9.57
CA ILE A 133 1.20 -14.98 8.31
C ILE A 133 0.12 -14.72 7.28
N SER A 134 0.48 -14.03 6.21
CA SER A 134 -0.45 -13.70 5.12
C SER A 134 -0.32 -14.72 3.99
N GLY A 135 -1.41 -15.43 3.71
CA GLY A 135 -1.66 -16.08 2.43
C GLY A 135 -2.31 -15.09 1.46
N GLU A 136 -2.81 -15.57 0.32
CA GLU A 136 -3.43 -14.69 -0.69
C GLU A 136 -4.75 -14.05 -0.20
N ARG A 137 -5.55 -14.81 0.56
CA ARG A 137 -6.88 -14.39 1.02
C ARG A 137 -7.13 -14.61 2.50
N VAL A 138 -6.26 -15.32 3.21
CA VAL A 138 -6.43 -15.72 4.60
C VAL A 138 -5.17 -15.39 5.38
N CYS A 139 -5.35 -14.86 6.60
CA CYS A 139 -4.28 -14.77 7.60
C CYS A 139 -4.25 -16.02 8.46
N TYR A 140 -3.06 -16.42 8.85
CA TYR A 140 -2.83 -17.48 9.81
C TYR A 140 -2.22 -16.92 11.08
N LEU A 141 -2.75 -17.35 12.21
CA LEU A 141 -2.24 -17.02 13.54
C LEU A 141 -2.01 -18.29 14.34
N ARG A 142 -0.91 -18.31 15.09
CA ARG A 142 -0.65 -19.19 16.21
C ARG A 142 -0.43 -18.32 17.43
N PRO A 143 -1.51 -17.79 18.05
CA PRO A 143 -1.38 -16.81 19.11
C PRO A 143 -0.81 -17.41 20.38
N LYS A 144 0.09 -16.70 21.05
CA LYS A 144 0.57 -17.04 22.40
C LYS A 144 -0.49 -16.73 23.47
N ASP A 145 -1.29 -15.67 23.19
CA ASP A 145 -2.44 -15.26 24.01
C ASP A 145 -3.73 -15.40 23.18
N ALA A 146 -4.71 -16.09 23.76
CA ALA A 146 -6.02 -16.27 23.11
C ALA A 146 -6.73 -14.95 22.78
N GLY A 147 -6.54 -13.89 23.58
CA GLY A 147 -7.10 -12.57 23.36
C GLY A 147 -6.54 -11.87 22.12
N PHE A 148 -5.30 -12.19 21.70
CA PHE A 148 -4.68 -11.56 20.53
C PHE A 148 -5.45 -11.84 19.24
N ALA A 149 -5.93 -13.07 19.04
CA ALA A 149 -6.66 -13.42 17.82
C ALA A 149 -7.98 -12.65 17.69
N GLU A 150 -8.67 -12.40 18.81
CA GLU A 150 -9.91 -11.62 18.82
C GLU A 150 -9.65 -10.14 18.62
N LEU A 151 -8.64 -9.60 19.31
CA LEU A 151 -8.19 -8.22 19.14
C LEU A 151 -7.83 -7.95 17.67
N PHE A 152 -7.04 -8.84 17.08
CA PHE A 152 -6.58 -8.70 15.72
C PHE A 152 -7.73 -8.79 14.70
N ARG A 153 -8.66 -9.74 14.89
CA ARG A 153 -9.85 -9.89 14.04
C ARG A 153 -10.72 -8.63 14.05
N GLY A 154 -10.95 -8.06 15.25
CA GLY A 154 -11.72 -6.83 15.40
C GLY A 154 -11.06 -5.59 14.79
N ALA A 155 -9.72 -5.51 14.88
CA ALA A 155 -8.97 -4.34 14.44
C ALA A 155 -8.71 -4.30 12.92
N THR A 156 -8.64 -5.44 12.23
CA THR A 156 -8.14 -5.49 10.85
C THR A 156 -9.19 -5.87 9.81
N GLY A 157 -10.29 -6.51 10.19
CA GLY A 157 -11.25 -7.08 9.24
C GLY A 157 -10.71 -8.26 8.42
N ASN A 158 -9.54 -8.80 8.77
CA ASN A 158 -8.94 -9.91 8.04
C ASN A 158 -9.68 -11.23 8.29
N ARG A 159 -9.67 -12.11 7.28
CA ARG A 159 -10.08 -13.51 7.47
C ARG A 159 -8.95 -14.26 8.16
N ILE A 160 -9.21 -14.76 9.39
CA ILE A 160 -8.20 -15.39 10.25
C ILE A 160 -8.50 -16.87 10.40
N ARG A 161 -7.45 -17.69 10.19
CA ARG A 161 -7.42 -19.11 10.52
C ARG A 161 -6.36 -19.37 11.60
N LEU A 162 -6.77 -20.02 12.69
CA LEU A 162 -5.84 -20.43 13.74
C LEU A 162 -5.17 -21.74 13.35
N VAL A 163 -3.88 -21.87 13.67
CA VAL A 163 -3.08 -23.08 13.49
C VAL A 163 -2.38 -23.46 14.78
N GLU A 164 -2.17 -24.75 14.98
CA GLU A 164 -1.40 -25.27 16.11
C GLU A 164 0.10 -25.21 15.86
N ARG A 165 0.49 -25.41 14.61
CA ARG A 165 1.89 -25.36 14.15
C ARG A 165 1.97 -24.59 12.84
N PHE A 166 3.03 -23.85 12.61
CA PHE A 166 3.24 -23.15 11.34
C PHE A 166 3.35 -24.11 10.15
N SER A 167 3.84 -25.34 10.40
CA SER A 167 3.88 -26.40 9.36
C SER A 167 2.51 -26.83 8.85
N ASP A 168 1.43 -26.56 9.58
CA ASP A 168 0.07 -26.95 9.20
C ASP A 168 -0.53 -26.01 8.14
N ILE A 169 0.12 -24.88 7.86
CA ILE A 169 -0.24 -23.96 6.77
C ILE A 169 0.13 -24.64 5.45
N ALA A 170 -0.88 -25.04 4.69
CA ALA A 170 -0.67 -25.74 3.42
C ALA A 170 -0.52 -24.80 2.23
N GLU A 171 -1.15 -23.60 2.31
CA GLU A 171 -1.07 -22.62 1.24
C GLU A 171 0.25 -21.84 1.24
N ASP A 172 0.44 -21.12 0.19
CA ASP A 172 1.61 -20.30 -0.05
C ASP A 172 1.55 -19.00 0.73
N VAL A 173 2.69 -18.58 1.26
CA VAL A 173 2.83 -17.40 2.11
C VAL A 173 3.41 -16.25 1.31
N VAL A 174 2.77 -15.09 1.36
CA VAL A 174 3.18 -13.87 0.62
C VAL A 174 3.84 -12.83 1.52
N LYS A 175 3.48 -12.83 2.81
CA LYS A 175 4.08 -11.94 3.81
C LYS A 175 4.05 -12.58 5.19
N ILE A 176 5.06 -12.28 6.01
CA ILE A 176 5.09 -12.62 7.44
C ILE A 176 5.33 -11.32 8.19
N SER A 177 4.53 -11.07 9.22
CA SER A 177 4.66 -9.89 10.06
C SER A 177 4.92 -10.28 11.51
N SER A 178 5.85 -9.58 12.16
CA SER A 178 6.00 -9.59 13.61
C SER A 178 5.20 -8.44 14.20
N TYR A 179 4.20 -8.74 15.01
CA TYR A 179 3.56 -7.75 15.88
C TYR A 179 4.34 -7.69 17.18
N SER A 180 4.95 -6.55 17.47
CA SER A 180 5.99 -6.38 18.50
C SER A 180 5.74 -5.13 19.34
N PRO A 181 4.59 -5.03 20.05
CA PRO A 181 4.22 -3.83 20.79
C PRO A 181 5.25 -3.49 21.86
N GLY A 182 5.80 -2.26 21.77
CA GLY A 182 6.81 -1.78 22.70
C GLY A 182 8.19 -2.44 22.58
N CYS A 183 8.40 -3.39 21.64
CA CYS A 183 9.67 -4.09 21.46
C CYS A 183 10.14 -4.20 20.00
N LEU A 184 9.61 -3.36 19.09
CA LEU A 184 9.91 -3.39 17.66
C LEU A 184 11.41 -3.30 17.36
N ALA A 185 12.15 -2.41 18.03
CA ALA A 185 13.58 -2.25 17.84
C ALA A 185 14.35 -3.53 18.19
N ALA A 186 14.00 -4.19 19.32
CA ALA A 186 14.62 -5.45 19.72
C ALA A 186 14.28 -6.59 18.75
N ALA A 187 13.04 -6.67 18.27
CA ALA A 187 12.65 -7.63 17.24
C ALA A 187 13.43 -7.43 15.95
N LYS A 188 13.59 -6.20 15.50
CA LYS A 188 14.37 -5.85 14.31
C LYS A 188 15.85 -6.23 14.45
N GLU A 189 16.47 -5.96 15.61
CA GLU A 189 17.84 -6.35 15.90
C GLU A 189 18.04 -7.88 15.92
N ALA A 190 17.10 -8.61 16.50
CA ALA A 190 17.17 -10.06 16.60
C ALA A 190 16.92 -10.78 15.26
N LEU A 191 16.00 -10.28 14.43
CA LEU A 191 15.56 -10.94 13.20
C LEU A 191 16.34 -10.47 11.97
N GLY A 192 16.70 -9.19 11.91
CA GLY A 192 17.32 -8.55 10.74
C GLY A 192 18.59 -9.26 10.23
N PRO A 193 19.61 -9.57 11.06
CA PRO A 193 20.85 -10.19 10.61
C PRO A 193 20.65 -11.53 9.90
N ARG A 194 19.60 -12.26 10.27
CA ARG A 194 19.30 -13.58 9.71
C ARG A 194 18.41 -13.52 8.47
N PHE A 195 17.40 -12.65 8.48
CA PHE A 195 16.31 -12.72 7.51
C PHE A 195 16.29 -11.59 6.47
N ALA A 196 16.94 -10.44 6.73
CA ALA A 196 16.96 -9.31 5.79
C ALA A 196 17.74 -9.56 4.49
N ARG A 197 18.45 -10.69 4.39
CA ARG A 197 19.10 -11.11 3.13
C ARG A 197 18.15 -11.87 2.20
N THR A 198 17.16 -12.54 2.79
CA THR A 198 16.18 -13.35 2.03
C THR A 198 14.91 -12.55 1.77
N PHE A 199 14.49 -11.73 2.73
CA PHE A 199 13.26 -10.97 2.68
C PHE A 199 13.52 -9.47 2.69
N HIS A 200 12.69 -8.74 1.98
CA HIS A 200 12.56 -7.31 2.20
C HIS A 200 11.92 -7.10 3.58
N MET A 201 12.63 -6.41 4.45
CA MET A 201 12.19 -6.13 5.82
C MET A 201 11.82 -4.66 5.94
N ALA A 202 10.59 -4.36 6.35
CA ALA A 202 10.08 -3.00 6.47
C ALA A 202 9.28 -2.81 7.77
N GLU A 203 9.41 -1.65 8.39
CA GLU A 203 8.52 -1.22 9.47
C GLU A 203 7.19 -0.77 8.88
N ALA A 204 6.09 -1.34 9.39
CA ALA A 204 4.71 -1.08 8.97
C ALA A 204 3.91 -0.48 10.13
N GLY A 205 4.33 0.69 10.59
CA GLY A 205 3.78 1.35 11.79
C GLY A 205 4.60 1.08 13.06
N PRO A 206 4.12 1.53 14.23
CA PRO A 206 4.91 1.55 15.47
C PRO A 206 5.22 0.17 16.06
N ASP A 207 4.40 -0.84 15.73
CA ASP A 207 4.47 -2.17 16.36
C ASP A 207 4.67 -3.31 15.35
N TRP A 208 4.79 -3.02 14.05
CA TRP A 208 4.82 -4.01 13.00
C TRP A 208 6.14 -4.06 12.25
N LEU A 209 6.67 -5.25 12.05
CA LEU A 209 7.81 -5.53 11.19
C LEU A 209 7.40 -6.56 10.14
N ASP A 210 7.32 -6.14 8.89
CA ASP A 210 6.91 -6.95 7.73
C ASP A 210 8.12 -7.58 7.04
N PHE A 211 7.96 -8.81 6.60
CA PHE A 211 8.90 -9.57 5.78
C PHE A 211 8.19 -10.09 4.54
N THR A 212 8.63 -9.65 3.36
CA THR A 212 8.01 -9.95 2.06
C THR A 212 9.06 -9.99 0.96
N LEU A 213 8.68 -10.44 -0.25
CA LEU A 213 9.45 -10.28 -1.49
C LEU A 213 8.85 -9.20 -2.40
N ALA A 214 7.88 -8.44 -1.88
CA ALA A 214 7.15 -7.43 -2.63
C ALA A 214 7.51 -6.02 -2.21
N ASP A 215 7.21 -5.08 -3.09
CA ASP A 215 7.00 -3.67 -2.84
C ASP A 215 5.82 -3.15 -3.68
N LYS A 216 5.32 -1.95 -3.40
CA LYS A 216 4.19 -1.37 -4.12
C LYS A 216 4.49 -1.17 -5.62
N GLY A 217 5.75 -1.01 -6.00
CA GLY A 217 6.16 -0.89 -7.41
C GLY A 217 6.06 -2.23 -8.16
N VAL A 218 6.41 -3.34 -7.51
CA VAL A 218 6.20 -4.70 -8.07
C VAL A 218 4.71 -4.94 -8.29
N GLY A 219 3.88 -4.61 -7.29
CA GLY A 219 2.43 -4.70 -7.40
C GLY A 219 1.86 -3.84 -8.53
N LEU A 220 2.30 -2.58 -8.65
CA LEU A 220 1.86 -1.70 -9.73
C LEU A 220 2.25 -2.22 -11.11
N ARG A 221 3.48 -2.72 -11.29
CA ARG A 221 3.89 -3.36 -12.57
C ARG A 221 3.01 -4.55 -12.92
N GLY A 222 2.71 -5.40 -11.93
CA GLY A 222 1.81 -6.55 -12.11
C GLY A 222 0.40 -6.13 -12.50
N LEU A 223 -0.14 -5.09 -11.86
CA LEU A 223 -1.45 -4.52 -12.17
C LEU A 223 -1.48 -3.94 -13.59
N CYS A 224 -0.50 -3.10 -13.95
CA CYS A 224 -0.36 -2.55 -15.29
C CYS A 224 -0.33 -3.63 -16.37
N ALA A 225 0.51 -4.66 -16.17
CA ALA A 225 0.62 -5.78 -17.12
C ALA A 225 -0.69 -6.55 -17.29
N ALA A 226 -1.41 -6.81 -16.20
CA ALA A 226 -2.69 -7.53 -16.23
C ALA A 226 -3.81 -6.74 -16.91
N LEU A 227 -3.80 -5.40 -16.78
CA LEU A 227 -4.80 -4.51 -17.37
C LEU A 227 -4.44 -4.04 -18.81
N GLY A 228 -3.24 -4.32 -19.29
CA GLY A 228 -2.77 -3.76 -20.57
C GLY A 228 -2.58 -2.23 -20.52
N VAL A 229 -2.33 -1.68 -19.34
CA VAL A 229 -2.09 -0.25 -19.10
C VAL A 229 -0.57 -0.04 -18.94
N THR A 230 -0.03 1.03 -19.49
CA THR A 230 1.37 1.38 -19.28
C THR A 230 1.55 2.17 -17.98
N PRO A 231 2.71 2.12 -17.32
CA PRO A 231 3.00 2.99 -16.19
C PRO A 231 2.83 4.47 -16.49
N ALA A 232 3.06 4.91 -17.74
CA ALA A 232 2.88 6.29 -18.18
C ALA A 232 1.40 6.76 -18.14
N GLU A 233 0.44 5.83 -18.21
CA GLU A 233 -1.01 6.06 -18.10
C GLU A 233 -1.52 5.93 -16.66
N THR A 234 -0.60 5.97 -15.66
CA THR A 234 -0.91 5.76 -14.24
C THR A 234 -0.60 7.01 -13.41
N ALA A 235 -1.55 7.44 -12.58
CA ALA A 235 -1.31 8.37 -11.49
C ALA A 235 -1.16 7.59 -10.17
N ALA A 236 -0.11 7.90 -9.40
CA ALA A 236 0.16 7.26 -8.11
C ALA A 236 0.27 8.29 -6.99
N PHE A 237 -0.30 7.97 -5.82
CA PHE A 237 -0.31 8.83 -4.63
C PHE A 237 0.32 8.11 -3.45
N GLY A 238 1.16 8.81 -2.70
CA GLY A 238 1.82 8.27 -1.51
C GLY A 238 2.43 9.36 -0.63
N ASP A 239 2.85 9.00 0.58
CA ASP A 239 3.43 9.93 1.55
C ASP A 239 4.73 9.44 2.18
N ASN A 240 5.07 8.17 2.01
CA ASN A 240 6.15 7.54 2.77
C ASN A 240 7.11 6.70 1.91
N TRP A 241 8.18 6.20 2.52
CA TRP A 241 9.25 5.46 1.84
C TRP A 241 8.79 4.14 1.20
N ASN A 242 7.75 3.49 1.73
CA ASN A 242 7.17 2.29 1.12
C ASN A 242 6.43 2.57 -0.21
N ASP A 243 6.13 3.85 -0.51
CA ASP A 243 5.48 4.28 -1.74
C ASP A 243 6.48 4.60 -2.86
N VAL A 244 7.75 4.82 -2.52
CA VAL A 244 8.80 5.25 -3.46
C VAL A 244 8.86 4.36 -4.70
N ALA A 245 8.84 3.04 -4.52
CA ALA A 245 8.89 2.10 -5.63
C ALA A 245 7.70 2.21 -6.59
N MET A 246 6.53 2.61 -6.10
CA MET A 246 5.32 2.86 -6.88
C MET A 246 5.38 4.24 -7.56
N LEU A 247 5.76 5.26 -6.81
CA LEU A 247 5.88 6.63 -7.32
C LEU A 247 6.94 6.75 -8.42
N ASP A 248 8.07 6.04 -8.30
CA ASP A 248 9.16 6.07 -9.28
C ASP A 248 8.79 5.54 -10.67
N ILE A 249 7.78 4.69 -10.76
CA ILE A 249 7.37 4.08 -12.03
C ILE A 249 6.10 4.69 -12.62
N ALA A 250 5.29 5.38 -11.82
CA ALA A 250 4.08 6.02 -12.31
C ALA A 250 4.39 7.21 -13.24
N GLY A 251 3.59 7.40 -14.28
CA GLY A 251 3.71 8.54 -15.19
C GLY A 251 3.40 9.87 -14.49
N GLU A 252 2.45 9.84 -13.57
CA GLU A 252 2.09 10.99 -12.73
C GLU A 252 2.21 10.64 -11.24
N PRO A 253 3.40 10.73 -10.64
CA PRO A 253 3.57 10.56 -9.21
C PRO A 253 3.16 11.83 -8.44
N TYR A 254 2.33 11.67 -7.42
CA TYR A 254 1.92 12.71 -6.48
C TYR A 254 2.35 12.33 -5.07
N LEU A 255 3.24 13.12 -4.48
CA LEU A 255 3.63 12.97 -3.09
C LEU A 255 2.77 13.88 -2.21
N MET A 256 2.32 13.39 -1.06
CA MET A 256 1.62 14.25 -0.10
C MET A 256 2.57 15.32 0.44
N SER A 257 2.11 16.56 0.53
CA SER A 257 2.91 17.68 1.04
C SER A 257 3.31 17.54 2.52
N THR A 258 2.62 16.65 3.24
CA THR A 258 2.93 16.25 4.62
C THR A 258 4.08 15.26 4.74
N ALA A 259 4.57 14.70 3.62
CA ALA A 259 5.69 13.77 3.59
C ALA A 259 6.98 14.39 4.13
N SER A 260 7.96 13.54 4.46
CA SER A 260 9.26 13.98 4.96
C SER A 260 9.98 14.91 3.96
N PRO A 261 10.78 15.88 4.43
CA PRO A 261 11.52 16.80 3.55
C PRO A 261 12.34 16.06 2.46
N ALA A 262 13.01 14.97 2.84
CA ALA A 262 13.82 14.17 1.91
C ALA A 262 13.00 13.56 0.75
N LEU A 263 11.75 13.16 1.00
CA LEU A 263 10.86 12.70 -0.06
C LEU A 263 10.34 13.87 -0.90
N ARG A 264 10.00 15.00 -0.29
CA ARG A 264 9.54 16.18 -1.01
C ARG A 264 10.58 16.74 -1.97
N ASP A 265 11.86 16.67 -1.61
CA ASP A 265 12.97 17.06 -2.50
C ASP A 265 13.09 16.13 -3.72
N ARG A 266 12.66 14.86 -3.59
CA ARG A 266 12.69 13.87 -4.67
C ARG A 266 11.53 14.00 -5.65
N TYR A 267 10.33 14.37 -5.17
CA TYR A 267 9.12 14.41 -5.98
C TYR A 267 8.60 15.85 -6.09
N PRO A 268 8.72 16.50 -7.25
CA PRO A 268 8.28 17.89 -7.44
C PRO A 268 6.75 18.04 -7.48
N ARG A 269 6.02 16.99 -7.90
CA ARG A 269 4.55 17.00 -7.88
C ARG A 269 4.05 16.65 -6.48
N GLN A 270 3.61 17.66 -5.75
CA GLN A 270 3.07 17.51 -4.41
C GLN A 270 1.58 17.86 -4.39
N CYS A 271 0.82 17.25 -3.49
CA CYS A 271 -0.59 17.56 -3.26
C CYS A 271 -0.94 17.57 -1.78
N ASP A 272 -1.87 18.44 -1.42
CA ASP A 272 -2.41 18.53 -0.06
C ASP A 272 -3.65 17.65 0.12
N ASN A 273 -4.32 17.32 -0.99
CA ASN A 273 -5.57 16.57 -1.00
C ASN A 273 -5.69 15.73 -2.27
N VAL A 274 -5.82 14.42 -2.11
CA VAL A 274 -5.94 13.48 -3.22
C VAL A 274 -7.19 13.75 -4.06
N LEU A 275 -8.36 14.01 -3.42
CA LEU A 275 -9.62 14.22 -4.13
C LEU A 275 -9.53 15.36 -5.13
N SER A 276 -8.88 16.47 -4.77
CA SER A 276 -8.71 17.62 -5.66
C SER A 276 -7.91 17.30 -6.92
N VAL A 277 -6.96 16.37 -6.83
CA VAL A 277 -6.18 15.89 -7.98
C VAL A 277 -7.01 14.91 -8.81
N LEU A 278 -7.75 13.99 -8.18
CA LEU A 278 -8.65 13.07 -8.87
C LEU A 278 -9.70 13.82 -9.71
N GLU A 279 -10.28 14.91 -9.18
CA GLU A 279 -11.21 15.76 -9.92
C GLU A 279 -10.57 16.43 -11.15
N LYS A 280 -9.29 16.83 -11.03
CA LYS A 280 -8.55 17.41 -12.17
C LYS A 280 -8.29 16.36 -13.25
N ILE A 281 -7.85 15.16 -12.86
CA ILE A 281 -7.65 14.03 -13.77
C ILE A 281 -8.96 13.70 -14.50
N LEU A 282 -10.08 13.58 -13.77
CA LEU A 282 -11.38 13.29 -14.36
C LEU A 282 -11.83 14.35 -15.38
N ARG A 283 -11.60 15.64 -15.10
CA ARG A 283 -11.92 16.71 -16.05
C ARG A 283 -11.05 16.64 -17.30
N HIS A 284 -9.73 16.48 -17.12
CA HIS A 284 -8.80 16.42 -18.24
C HIS A 284 -9.10 15.26 -19.19
N ASN A 285 -9.38 14.06 -18.65
CA ASN A 285 -9.72 12.90 -19.48
C ASN A 285 -11.05 13.06 -20.26
N LYS A 286 -11.97 13.93 -19.80
CA LYS A 286 -13.22 14.23 -20.54
C LYS A 286 -13.04 15.24 -21.68
N GLU A 287 -11.93 15.97 -21.67
CA GLU A 287 -11.62 16.99 -22.68
C GLU A 287 -10.76 16.44 -23.85
N GLN A 288 -10.22 15.21 -23.69
CA GLN A 288 -9.50 14.47 -24.74
C GLN A 288 -10.43 13.56 -25.54
#